data_978c468e247661464de4da69c28d175b
#
_entry.id   978c468e247661464de4da69c28d175b
#
_cell.length_a   1.000
_cell.length_b   1.000
_cell.length_c   1.000
_cell.angle_alpha   90.00
_cell.angle_beta   90.00
_cell.angle_gamma   90.00
#
_symmetry.space_group_name_H-M   'P 1'
#
loop_
_entity.id
_entity.type
_entity.pdbx_description
1 polymer ?
#
loop_
_entity_poly.entity_id
_entity_poly.type
_entity_poly.pdbx_seq_one_letter_code
_entity_poly.pdbx_strand_id
1 'polypeptide(L)'
;MMKKKWMALALAGLVWMGGSAMAMDVHVDSSTEGMKDKVASIPLDVQVKTPLINQISNVVYEQVPMRGYPNVAMKMDILQPKSDKKLPAIVYVTGGGFINANKDNGIQLRMHLAEAGYVVSSIEYRVAPTAKFPQPLEDVKSAIRYLKAHADQFGIDPDRVGIVGGSAGGYLTAMAGTTSGTRTFDTGDNLNVTSDVKAAVDLYGLSDLTRIGDDYSAEVQKKHESAGATEALWVNGSPVFGGVDGGIKANPEGAEAANPIHYISKTSAPMLLMHGTADTVVSPSQTDLLFQALRKNHIPSKRYLVKGAAHGGIYWNQEEVLDIITAFFDSYLK
;
A
#
# COMPACT_ATOMS: atom_id res chain seq x y z
N MET A 1 -6.89 70.56 25.25
CA MET A 1 -8.06 69.72 25.01
C MET A 1 -7.92 69.11 23.64
N MET A 2 -7.39 67.87 23.57
CA MET A 2 -7.24 67.09 22.31
C MET A 2 -8.13 65.87 22.37
N LYS A 3 -9.08 65.79 21.44
CA LYS A 3 -9.99 64.66 21.30
C LYS A 3 -9.28 63.52 20.58
N LYS A 4 -9.05 62.39 21.24
CA LYS A 4 -8.59 61.14 20.62
C LYS A 4 -9.76 60.47 19.87
N LYS A 5 -9.63 60.31 18.55
CA LYS A 5 -10.53 59.48 17.74
C LYS A 5 -10.02 58.04 17.79
N TRP A 6 -10.88 57.14 18.22
CA TRP A 6 -10.69 55.71 18.13
C TRP A 6 -11.10 55.25 16.72
N MET A 7 -10.18 54.67 15.99
CA MET A 7 -10.48 53.93 14.74
C MET A 7 -10.81 52.46 15.12
N ALA A 8 -12.03 52.04 14.87
CA ALA A 8 -12.43 50.67 14.95
C ALA A 8 -11.93 49.91 13.71
N LEU A 9 -11.06 48.91 13.90
CA LEU A 9 -10.74 47.94 12.85
C LEU A 9 -11.91 46.94 12.74
N ALA A 10 -12.59 46.99 11.61
CA ALA A 10 -13.54 45.92 11.24
C ALA A 10 -12.75 44.73 10.70
N LEU A 11 -12.75 43.59 11.43
CA LEU A 11 -12.34 42.29 10.90
C LEU A 11 -13.41 41.85 9.91
N ALA A 12 -13.08 41.87 8.62
CA ALA A 12 -13.89 41.22 7.60
C ALA A 12 -13.60 39.70 7.68
N GLY A 13 -14.54 38.93 8.23
CA GLY A 13 -14.52 37.49 8.16
C GLY A 13 -14.74 37.03 6.72
N LEU A 14 -13.75 36.36 6.13
CA LEU A 14 -13.95 35.64 4.89
C LEU A 14 -14.84 34.42 5.19
N VAL A 15 -16.12 34.55 4.83
CA VAL A 15 -17.01 33.38 4.70
C VAL A 15 -16.63 32.68 3.41
N TRP A 16 -16.04 31.50 3.54
CA TRP A 16 -15.87 30.55 2.43
C TRP A 16 -17.26 30.02 2.06
N MET A 17 -17.93 30.65 1.10
CA MET A 17 -19.08 30.04 0.44
C MET A 17 -18.56 28.98 -0.51
N GLY A 18 -18.93 27.72 -0.25
CA GLY A 18 -18.74 26.60 -1.18
C GLY A 18 -19.42 26.92 -2.50
N GLY A 19 -18.63 27.36 -3.47
CA GLY A 19 -19.06 27.50 -4.83
C GLY A 19 -19.17 26.12 -5.45
N SER A 20 -20.39 25.67 -5.72
CA SER A 20 -20.64 24.63 -6.72
C SER A 20 -19.92 25.06 -8.00
N ALA A 21 -18.97 24.24 -8.46
CA ALA A 21 -18.39 24.41 -9.77
C ALA A 21 -19.53 24.25 -10.80
N MET A 22 -20.14 25.36 -11.18
CA MET A 22 -20.94 25.37 -12.41
C MET A 22 -19.97 24.98 -13.52
N ALA A 23 -20.21 23.85 -14.16
CA ALA A 23 -19.67 23.56 -15.46
C ALA A 23 -20.11 24.76 -16.34
N MET A 24 -19.17 25.66 -16.64
CA MET A 24 -19.39 26.59 -17.74
C MET A 24 -19.46 25.72 -18.99
N ASP A 25 -20.66 25.52 -19.51
CA ASP A 25 -20.85 25.17 -20.90
C ASP A 25 -20.25 26.34 -21.70
N VAL A 26 -18.99 26.22 -22.05
CA VAL A 26 -18.39 27.07 -23.07
C VAL A 26 -18.98 26.57 -24.37
N HIS A 27 -20.11 27.14 -24.76
CA HIS A 27 -20.54 27.12 -26.15
C HIS A 27 -19.43 27.80 -26.94
N VAL A 28 -18.48 27.01 -27.42
CA VAL A 28 -17.60 27.46 -28.50
C VAL A 28 -18.50 27.57 -29.72
N ASP A 29 -18.88 28.78 -30.03
CA ASP A 29 -19.59 29.07 -31.30
C ASP A 29 -18.66 28.62 -32.42
N SER A 30 -19.04 27.51 -33.08
CA SER A 30 -18.30 26.92 -34.20
C SER A 30 -18.46 27.68 -35.49
N SER A 31 -18.95 28.94 -35.46
CA SER A 31 -18.98 29.81 -36.63
C SER A 31 -17.55 30.32 -36.95
N THR A 32 -16.74 29.44 -37.55
CA THR A 32 -15.43 29.80 -38.12
C THR A 32 -15.53 30.49 -39.48
N GLU A 33 -16.61 31.21 -39.77
CA GLU A 33 -16.68 32.12 -40.90
C GLU A 33 -15.88 33.39 -40.59
N GLY A 34 -14.56 33.33 -40.78
CA GLY A 34 -13.75 34.56 -40.69
C GLY A 34 -12.27 34.37 -40.47
N MET A 35 -11.81 33.24 -39.99
CA MET A 35 -10.36 33.01 -39.81
C MET A 35 -9.78 32.34 -41.07
N LYS A 36 -9.23 33.18 -41.96
CA LYS A 36 -8.30 32.71 -43.02
C LYS A 36 -6.95 32.41 -42.39
N ASP A 37 -6.88 31.49 -41.47
CA ASP A 37 -5.60 30.99 -40.99
C ASP A 37 -5.01 30.05 -42.05
N LYS A 38 -3.77 30.38 -42.45
CA LYS A 38 -3.00 29.61 -43.42
C LYS A 38 -2.61 28.23 -42.93
N VAL A 39 -2.98 27.86 -41.71
CA VAL A 39 -2.79 26.52 -41.14
C VAL A 39 -4.14 25.98 -40.74
N ALA A 40 -4.60 24.96 -41.48
CA ALA A 40 -5.87 24.29 -41.20
C ALA A 40 -5.76 23.51 -39.88
N SER A 41 -6.60 23.87 -38.90
CA SER A 41 -6.76 23.06 -37.68
C SER A 41 -7.46 21.75 -38.03
N ILE A 42 -6.99 20.63 -37.48
CA ILE A 42 -7.57 19.30 -37.68
C ILE A 42 -8.47 19.01 -36.48
N PRO A 43 -9.80 18.87 -36.66
CA PRO A 43 -10.70 18.44 -35.59
C PRO A 43 -10.29 17.05 -35.08
N LEU A 44 -10.23 16.87 -33.77
CA LEU A 44 -9.96 15.58 -33.11
C LEU A 44 -11.21 15.15 -32.33
N ASP A 45 -11.78 14.01 -32.71
CA ASP A 45 -12.83 13.36 -31.94
C ASP A 45 -12.19 12.43 -30.90
N VAL A 46 -12.45 12.70 -29.62
CA VAL A 46 -11.81 12.00 -28.49
C VAL A 46 -12.85 11.15 -27.77
N GLN A 47 -12.59 9.84 -27.70
CA GLN A 47 -13.37 8.91 -26.89
C GLN A 47 -12.78 8.88 -25.46
N VAL A 48 -13.58 9.29 -24.47
CA VAL A 48 -13.17 9.26 -23.05
C VAL A 48 -13.24 7.82 -22.52
N LYS A 49 -12.08 7.21 -22.25
CA LYS A 49 -11.97 5.82 -21.77
C LYS A 49 -11.39 5.71 -20.36
N THR A 50 -10.50 6.62 -19.98
CA THR A 50 -9.82 6.62 -18.68
C THR A 50 -10.37 7.74 -17.80
N PRO A 51 -10.51 7.52 -16.49
CA PRO A 51 -10.93 8.58 -15.56
C PRO A 51 -9.85 9.64 -15.41
N LEU A 52 -10.25 10.86 -15.06
CA LEU A 52 -9.30 11.84 -14.52
C LEU A 52 -8.87 11.39 -13.13
N ILE A 53 -7.56 11.32 -12.88
CA ILE A 53 -6.98 10.89 -11.60
C ILE A 53 -6.32 12.08 -10.91
N ASN A 54 -6.75 12.38 -9.69
CA ASN A 54 -6.11 13.34 -8.82
C ASN A 54 -5.06 12.66 -7.94
N GLN A 55 -3.93 13.32 -7.70
CA GLN A 55 -2.96 12.88 -6.70
C GLN A 55 -3.06 13.79 -5.47
N ILE A 56 -3.22 13.19 -4.29
CA ILE A 56 -3.18 13.85 -2.99
C ILE A 56 -1.94 13.33 -2.27
N SER A 57 -0.93 14.18 -2.11
CA SER A 57 0.37 13.76 -1.60
C SER A 57 0.55 14.08 -0.12
N ASN A 58 1.34 13.25 0.57
CA ASN A 58 1.78 13.46 1.95
C ASN A 58 0.65 13.59 2.97
N VAL A 59 -0.44 12.85 2.79
CA VAL A 59 -1.50 12.73 3.80
C VAL A 59 -0.91 12.02 5.03
N VAL A 60 -0.93 12.68 6.18
CA VAL A 60 -0.49 12.08 7.44
C VAL A 60 -1.60 11.19 7.96
N TYR A 61 -1.35 9.88 8.03
CA TYR A 61 -2.35 8.92 8.50
C TYR A 61 -2.15 8.51 9.95
N GLU A 62 -0.94 8.70 10.49
CA GLU A 62 -0.60 8.42 11.88
C GLU A 62 0.62 9.22 12.30
N GLN A 63 0.76 9.43 13.62
CA GLN A 63 1.97 9.98 14.23
C GLN A 63 2.46 9.00 15.30
N VAL A 64 3.70 8.53 15.13
CA VAL A 64 4.24 7.44 15.95
C VAL A 64 5.56 7.83 16.60
N PRO A 65 5.87 7.32 17.79
CA PRO A 65 7.21 7.44 18.33
C PRO A 65 8.17 6.56 17.52
N MET A 66 9.29 7.13 17.15
CA MET A 66 10.43 6.41 16.59
C MET A 66 11.65 6.69 17.47
N ARG A 67 12.65 5.83 17.34
CA ARG A 67 13.89 5.99 18.12
C ARG A 67 14.51 7.38 17.91
N GLY A 68 14.70 8.10 19.02
CA GLY A 68 15.24 9.46 19.03
C GLY A 68 14.24 10.57 18.65
N TYR A 69 13.03 10.21 18.26
CA TYR A 69 11.98 11.15 17.89
C TYR A 69 10.66 10.76 18.55
N PRO A 70 10.05 11.64 19.36
CA PRO A 70 8.81 11.32 20.07
C PRO A 70 7.59 11.24 19.14
N ASN A 71 7.67 11.87 17.98
CA ASN A 71 6.53 12.02 17.09
C ASN A 71 6.98 12.16 15.63
N VAL A 72 6.82 11.08 14.84
CA VAL A 72 7.15 11.04 13.42
C VAL A 72 5.87 10.80 12.64
N ALA A 73 5.62 11.63 11.63
CA ALA A 73 4.46 11.50 10.78
C ALA A 73 4.65 10.35 9.78
N MET A 74 3.76 9.37 9.80
CA MET A 74 3.62 8.36 8.75
C MET A 74 2.69 8.89 7.67
N LYS A 75 3.13 8.81 6.41
CA LYS A 75 2.45 9.48 5.30
C LYS A 75 2.01 8.50 4.23
N MET A 76 0.99 8.91 3.49
CA MET A 76 0.53 8.23 2.28
C MET A 76 0.30 9.21 1.14
N ASP A 77 0.42 8.70 -0.09
CA ASP A 77 -0.02 9.39 -1.30
C ASP A 77 -1.23 8.66 -1.88
N ILE A 78 -2.25 9.40 -2.29
CA ILE A 78 -3.51 8.84 -2.76
C ILE A 78 -3.70 9.22 -4.23
N LEU A 79 -3.90 8.23 -5.10
CA LEU A 79 -4.42 8.40 -6.45
C LEU A 79 -5.94 8.23 -6.39
N GLN A 80 -6.66 9.29 -6.69
CA GLN A 80 -8.11 9.35 -6.58
C GLN A 80 -8.75 9.56 -7.95
N PRO A 81 -9.36 8.54 -8.56
CA PRO A 81 -10.15 8.72 -9.76
C PRO A 81 -11.37 9.60 -9.50
N LYS A 82 -11.65 10.54 -10.40
CA LYS A 82 -12.86 11.37 -10.32
C LYS A 82 -14.10 10.51 -10.57
N SER A 83 -14.99 10.46 -9.60
CA SER A 83 -16.22 9.68 -9.64
C SER A 83 -17.32 10.34 -8.80
N ASP A 84 -18.58 10.19 -9.23
CA ASP A 84 -19.75 10.59 -8.45
C ASP A 84 -20.21 9.47 -7.47
N LYS A 85 -19.54 8.32 -7.52
CA LYS A 85 -19.81 7.17 -6.65
C LYS A 85 -18.62 6.90 -5.75
N LYS A 86 -18.85 6.32 -4.58
CA LYS A 86 -17.80 5.77 -3.75
C LYS A 86 -17.14 4.59 -4.45
N LEU A 87 -15.81 4.62 -4.52
CA LEU A 87 -14.99 3.62 -5.19
C LEU A 87 -14.37 2.65 -4.17
N PRO A 88 -14.08 1.40 -4.57
CA PRO A 88 -13.24 0.54 -3.76
C PRO A 88 -11.83 1.12 -3.64
N ALA A 89 -11.12 0.79 -2.55
CA ALA A 89 -9.77 1.28 -2.31
C ALA A 89 -8.76 0.15 -2.23
N ILE A 90 -7.52 0.46 -2.59
CA ILE A 90 -6.37 -0.44 -2.48
C ILE A 90 -5.24 0.27 -1.75
N VAL A 91 -4.73 -0.35 -0.68
CA VAL A 91 -3.51 0.06 -0.01
C VAL A 91 -2.33 -0.61 -0.70
N TYR A 92 -1.42 0.19 -1.26
CA TYR A 92 -0.16 -0.28 -1.81
C TYR A 92 0.94 -0.18 -0.75
N VAL A 93 1.58 -1.30 -0.45
CA VAL A 93 2.68 -1.41 0.52
C VAL A 93 3.97 -1.65 -0.23
N THR A 94 4.88 -0.70 -0.19
CA THR A 94 6.15 -0.78 -0.92
C THR A 94 7.08 -1.83 -0.30
N GLY A 95 7.89 -2.48 -1.14
CA GLY A 95 9.05 -3.24 -0.69
C GLY A 95 10.24 -2.34 -0.33
N GLY A 96 11.29 -2.92 0.18
CA GLY A 96 12.53 -2.19 0.54
C GLY A 96 13.41 -2.97 1.51
N GLY A 97 13.37 -4.30 1.49
CA GLY A 97 14.25 -5.17 2.28
C GLY A 97 14.14 -4.93 3.79
N PHE A 98 12.97 -4.53 4.27
CA PHE A 98 12.70 -4.19 5.68
C PHE A 98 13.40 -2.93 6.21
N ILE A 99 14.26 -2.28 5.42
CA ILE A 99 15.07 -1.11 5.83
C ILE A 99 14.69 0.17 5.08
N ASN A 100 13.75 0.08 4.15
CA ASN A 100 13.24 1.21 3.37
C ASN A 100 11.73 1.02 3.10
N ALA A 101 10.98 2.12 3.10
CA ALA A 101 9.55 2.16 2.80
C ALA A 101 9.20 3.42 1.97
N ASN A 102 9.73 3.51 0.76
CA ASN A 102 9.48 4.65 -0.13
C ASN A 102 8.11 4.51 -0.82
N LYS A 103 7.13 5.32 -0.40
CA LYS A 103 5.77 5.35 -0.98
C LYS A 103 5.71 5.78 -2.45
N ASP A 104 6.78 6.34 -3.02
CA ASP A 104 6.81 6.79 -4.42
C ASP A 104 6.99 5.61 -5.39
N ASN A 105 7.40 4.44 -4.90
CA ASN A 105 7.57 3.24 -5.70
C ASN A 105 6.25 2.69 -6.28
N GLY A 106 6.37 1.84 -7.31
CA GLY A 106 5.25 1.09 -7.88
C GLY A 106 4.23 1.93 -8.64
N ILE A 107 4.63 3.08 -9.17
CA ILE A 107 3.70 4.03 -9.83
C ILE A 107 2.92 3.39 -10.99
N GLN A 108 3.51 2.46 -11.75
CA GLN A 108 2.84 1.80 -12.88
C GLN A 108 1.66 0.94 -12.41
N LEU A 109 1.86 0.07 -11.42
CA LEU A 109 0.78 -0.72 -10.83
C LEU A 109 -0.28 0.19 -10.18
N ARG A 110 0.15 1.21 -9.43
CA ARG A 110 -0.77 2.14 -8.77
C ARG A 110 -1.65 2.91 -9.76
N MET A 111 -1.05 3.39 -10.86
CA MET A 111 -1.79 4.07 -11.93
C MET A 111 -2.74 3.13 -12.65
N HIS A 112 -2.29 1.92 -13.00
CA HIS A 112 -3.13 0.91 -13.65
C HIS A 112 -4.39 0.58 -12.81
N LEU A 113 -4.22 0.40 -11.50
CA LEU A 113 -5.34 0.18 -10.57
C LEU A 113 -6.24 1.42 -10.45
N ALA A 114 -5.67 2.64 -10.45
CA ALA A 114 -6.45 3.85 -10.42
C ALA A 114 -7.27 4.06 -11.70
N GLU A 115 -6.68 3.78 -12.86
CA GLU A 115 -7.39 3.79 -14.16
C GLU A 115 -8.50 2.74 -14.22
N ALA A 116 -8.32 1.60 -13.53
CA ALA A 116 -9.34 0.59 -13.35
C ALA A 116 -10.45 1.00 -12.35
N GLY A 117 -10.39 2.18 -11.74
CA GLY A 117 -11.44 2.73 -10.87
C GLY A 117 -11.28 2.43 -9.39
N TYR A 118 -10.06 2.20 -8.92
CA TYR A 118 -9.73 2.09 -7.49
C TYR A 118 -9.14 3.40 -6.96
N VAL A 119 -9.50 3.79 -5.75
CA VAL A 119 -8.68 4.76 -4.99
C VAL A 119 -7.45 4.02 -4.48
N VAL A 120 -6.26 4.43 -4.88
CA VAL A 120 -5.02 3.73 -4.54
C VAL A 120 -4.19 4.57 -3.58
N SER A 121 -3.93 4.04 -2.39
CA SER A 121 -3.10 4.70 -1.37
C SER A 121 -1.77 3.99 -1.23
N SER A 122 -0.67 4.67 -1.49
CA SER A 122 0.69 4.18 -1.26
C SER A 122 1.22 4.73 0.06
N ILE A 123 1.72 3.88 0.95
CA ILE A 123 2.05 4.23 2.32
C ILE A 123 3.56 4.13 2.63
N GLU A 124 4.03 5.02 3.50
CA GLU A 124 5.22 4.81 4.31
C GLU A 124 4.86 3.93 5.50
N TYR A 125 5.83 3.24 6.06
CA TYR A 125 5.72 2.50 7.33
C TYR A 125 7.08 2.49 8.02
N ARG A 126 7.10 2.27 9.33
CA ARG A 126 8.36 2.19 10.09
C ARG A 126 9.21 1.00 9.63
N VAL A 127 10.53 1.16 9.64
CA VAL A 127 11.48 0.17 9.12
C VAL A 127 12.61 -0.09 10.12
N ALA A 128 13.31 -1.23 9.95
CA ALA A 128 14.51 -1.53 10.70
C ALA A 128 15.66 -0.54 10.32
N PRO A 129 16.59 -0.24 11.23
CA PRO A 129 16.65 -0.69 12.61
C PRO A 129 15.92 0.22 13.60
N THR A 130 15.20 1.26 13.12
CA THR A 130 14.52 2.23 13.99
C THR A 130 13.22 1.69 14.59
N ALA A 131 12.64 0.71 13.91
CA ALA A 131 11.48 -0.07 14.37
C ALA A 131 11.72 -1.56 14.11
N LYS A 132 10.94 -2.41 14.73
CA LYS A 132 10.94 -3.86 14.51
C LYS A 132 9.51 -4.40 14.50
N PHE A 133 9.32 -5.63 14.02
CA PHE A 133 8.04 -6.29 14.14
C PHE A 133 7.53 -6.30 15.61
N PRO A 134 6.23 -6.00 15.88
CA PRO A 134 5.13 -5.83 14.92
C PRO A 134 4.90 -4.39 14.42
N GLN A 135 5.66 -3.38 14.85
CA GLN A 135 5.41 -1.96 14.59
C GLN A 135 5.10 -1.63 13.11
N PRO A 136 5.83 -2.15 12.11
CA PRO A 136 5.50 -1.86 10.71
C PRO A 136 4.14 -2.44 10.27
N LEU A 137 3.71 -3.57 10.83
CA LEU A 137 2.38 -4.12 10.58
C LEU A 137 1.29 -3.25 11.24
N GLU A 138 1.55 -2.73 12.43
CA GLU A 138 0.67 -1.78 13.11
C GLU A 138 0.43 -0.54 12.25
N ASP A 139 1.49 -0.01 11.61
CA ASP A 139 1.40 1.14 10.69
C ASP A 139 0.53 0.81 9.47
N VAL A 140 0.72 -0.36 8.84
CA VAL A 140 -0.11 -0.80 7.71
C VAL A 140 -1.58 -0.90 8.12
N LYS A 141 -1.86 -1.48 9.27
CA LYS A 141 -3.23 -1.62 9.79
C LYS A 141 -3.82 -0.26 10.18
N SER A 142 -3.01 0.66 10.68
CA SER A 142 -3.41 2.06 10.95
C SER A 142 -3.76 2.80 9.65
N ALA A 143 -2.96 2.64 8.59
CA ALA A 143 -3.27 3.23 7.28
C ALA A 143 -4.61 2.72 6.71
N ILE A 144 -4.91 1.42 6.83
CA ILE A 144 -6.21 0.85 6.42
C ILE A 144 -7.35 1.49 7.22
N ARG A 145 -7.22 1.59 8.55
CA ARG A 145 -8.24 2.20 9.40
C ARG A 145 -8.42 3.68 9.09
N TYR A 146 -7.33 4.40 8.84
CA TYR A 146 -7.38 5.81 8.46
C TYR A 146 -8.20 6.02 7.19
N LEU A 147 -7.95 5.26 6.13
CA LEU A 147 -8.72 5.34 4.89
C LEU A 147 -10.21 5.05 5.09
N LYS A 148 -10.54 4.04 5.90
CA LYS A 148 -11.93 3.70 6.22
C LYS A 148 -12.61 4.78 7.06
N ALA A 149 -11.92 5.35 8.03
CA ALA A 149 -12.46 6.40 8.89
C ALA A 149 -12.69 7.73 8.12
N HIS A 150 -11.89 7.96 7.07
CA HIS A 150 -11.97 9.15 6.23
C HIS A 150 -12.53 8.85 4.83
N ALA A 151 -13.34 7.78 4.72
CA ALA A 151 -13.85 7.28 3.46
C ALA A 151 -14.62 8.34 2.64
N ASP A 152 -15.40 9.20 3.30
CA ASP A 152 -16.15 10.28 2.64
C ASP A 152 -15.21 11.34 2.03
N GLN A 153 -14.11 11.65 2.71
CA GLN A 153 -13.13 12.62 2.22
C GLN A 153 -12.46 12.19 0.92
N PHE A 154 -12.22 10.88 0.78
CA PHE A 154 -11.49 10.32 -0.36
C PHE A 154 -12.40 9.62 -1.38
N GLY A 155 -13.72 9.67 -1.22
CA GLY A 155 -14.66 9.01 -2.12
C GLY A 155 -14.56 7.48 -2.09
N ILE A 156 -14.21 6.91 -0.93
CA ILE A 156 -13.97 5.47 -0.73
C ILE A 156 -15.24 4.79 -0.20
N ASP A 157 -15.49 3.56 -0.62
CA ASP A 157 -16.36 2.63 0.05
C ASP A 157 -15.55 1.87 1.13
N PRO A 158 -15.78 2.12 2.43
CA PRO A 158 -14.98 1.55 3.50
C PRO A 158 -15.11 0.02 3.63
N ASP A 159 -16.16 -0.57 3.06
CA ASP A 159 -16.37 -2.02 3.06
C ASP A 159 -15.63 -2.74 1.93
N ARG A 160 -15.08 -2.01 0.98
CA ARG A 160 -14.39 -2.54 -0.21
C ARG A 160 -12.93 -2.09 -0.26
N VAL A 161 -12.13 -2.53 0.71
CA VAL A 161 -10.70 -2.22 0.81
C VAL A 161 -9.88 -3.47 0.58
N GLY A 162 -8.94 -3.40 -0.37
CA GLY A 162 -7.91 -4.41 -0.64
C GLY A 162 -6.52 -3.91 -0.30
N ILE A 163 -5.54 -4.82 -0.39
CA ILE A 163 -4.13 -4.51 -0.13
C ILE A 163 -3.23 -5.23 -1.12
N VAL A 164 -2.17 -4.57 -1.57
CA VAL A 164 -1.15 -5.15 -2.46
C VAL A 164 0.24 -4.67 -2.06
N GLY A 165 1.23 -5.54 -2.15
CA GLY A 165 2.61 -5.15 -1.92
C GLY A 165 3.61 -6.12 -2.55
N GLY A 166 4.86 -5.67 -2.70
CA GLY A 166 5.96 -6.47 -3.23
C GLY A 166 7.08 -6.66 -2.20
N SER A 167 7.75 -7.83 -2.21
CA SER A 167 8.89 -8.11 -1.32
C SER A 167 8.52 -7.96 0.16
N ALA A 168 9.22 -7.14 0.92
CA ALA A 168 8.86 -6.78 2.30
C ALA A 168 7.43 -6.22 2.40
N GLY A 169 6.95 -5.49 1.38
CA GLY A 169 5.55 -5.04 1.29
C GLY A 169 4.59 -6.20 1.02
N GLY A 170 5.01 -7.21 0.24
CA GLY A 170 4.27 -8.46 0.04
C GLY A 170 4.11 -9.24 1.34
N TYR A 171 5.18 -9.34 2.12
CA TYR A 171 5.13 -9.91 3.47
C TYR A 171 4.12 -9.17 4.37
N LEU A 172 4.18 -7.83 4.43
CA LEU A 172 3.23 -7.04 5.22
C LEU A 172 1.79 -7.19 4.71
N THR A 173 1.62 -7.32 3.41
CA THR A 173 0.33 -7.61 2.77
C THR A 173 -0.20 -8.98 3.20
N ALA A 174 0.66 -10.01 3.22
CA ALA A 174 0.32 -11.33 3.71
C ALA A 174 -0.07 -11.30 5.19
N MET A 175 0.71 -10.59 6.04
CA MET A 175 0.40 -10.40 7.45
C MET A 175 -0.95 -9.69 7.65
N ALA A 176 -1.22 -8.60 6.93
CA ALA A 176 -2.49 -7.89 7.02
C ALA A 176 -3.67 -8.78 6.57
N GLY A 177 -3.51 -9.53 5.48
CA GLY A 177 -4.52 -10.45 4.97
C GLY A 177 -4.82 -11.61 5.91
N THR A 178 -3.81 -12.23 6.50
CA THR A 178 -3.99 -13.38 7.42
C THR A 178 -4.49 -12.96 8.80
N THR A 179 -4.23 -11.72 9.23
CA THR A 179 -4.73 -11.16 10.50
C THR A 179 -6.07 -10.41 10.37
N SER A 180 -6.73 -10.46 9.21
CA SER A 180 -8.10 -9.95 9.07
C SER A 180 -9.08 -10.68 10.00
N GLY A 181 -10.00 -9.93 10.59
CA GLY A 181 -10.92 -10.43 11.61
C GLY A 181 -10.35 -10.49 13.03
N THR A 182 -9.10 -10.05 13.22
CA THR A 182 -8.47 -9.92 14.55
C THR A 182 -8.04 -8.49 14.82
N ARG A 183 -7.91 -8.15 16.12
CA ARG A 183 -7.45 -6.83 16.55
C ARG A 183 -6.04 -6.87 17.14
N THR A 184 -5.35 -7.99 17.02
CA THR A 184 -4.07 -8.27 17.70
C THR A 184 -3.00 -7.21 17.45
N PHE A 185 -2.97 -6.64 16.23
CA PHE A 185 -2.01 -5.62 15.83
C PHE A 185 -2.66 -4.25 15.57
N ASP A 186 -3.88 -4.04 16.04
CA ASP A 186 -4.55 -2.75 15.91
C ASP A 186 -4.14 -1.84 17.08
N THR A 187 -3.36 -0.82 16.78
CA THR A 187 -2.87 0.20 17.73
C THR A 187 -3.11 1.62 17.18
N GLY A 188 -2.93 2.65 17.99
CA GLY A 188 -3.07 4.04 17.56
C GLY A 188 -4.50 4.51 17.38
N ASP A 189 -4.75 5.30 16.34
CA ASP A 189 -6.02 5.97 16.09
C ASP A 189 -7.05 5.11 15.33
N ASN A 190 -8.29 5.62 15.23
CA ASN A 190 -9.40 5.03 14.47
C ASN A 190 -9.71 3.57 14.85
N LEU A 191 -9.57 3.20 16.12
CA LEU A 191 -9.86 1.86 16.61
C LEU A 191 -11.36 1.48 16.59
N ASN A 192 -12.23 2.41 16.27
CA ASN A 192 -13.67 2.17 16.05
C ASN A 192 -13.97 1.53 14.68
N VAL A 193 -13.03 1.53 13.74
CA VAL A 193 -13.16 0.83 12.46
C VAL A 193 -12.18 -0.35 12.40
N THR A 194 -12.46 -1.33 11.51
CA THR A 194 -11.59 -2.52 11.38
C THR A 194 -10.45 -2.26 10.41
N SER A 195 -9.31 -2.92 10.64
CA SER A 195 -8.20 -3.00 9.69
C SER A 195 -8.32 -4.17 8.70
N ASP A 196 -9.49 -4.81 8.62
CA ASP A 196 -9.73 -5.95 7.74
C ASP A 196 -9.69 -5.53 6.27
N VAL A 197 -9.15 -6.40 5.44
CA VAL A 197 -9.16 -6.26 3.98
C VAL A 197 -9.99 -7.36 3.34
N LYS A 198 -10.61 -7.07 2.20
CA LYS A 198 -11.45 -8.03 1.45
C LYS A 198 -10.66 -8.87 0.46
N ALA A 199 -9.46 -8.43 0.09
CA ALA A 199 -8.56 -9.15 -0.82
C ALA A 199 -7.12 -8.69 -0.59
N ALA A 200 -6.17 -9.60 -0.73
CA ALA A 200 -4.74 -9.32 -0.59
C ALA A 200 -3.94 -9.87 -1.78
N VAL A 201 -2.99 -9.09 -2.28
CA VAL A 201 -2.10 -9.51 -3.38
C VAL A 201 -0.66 -9.42 -2.94
N ASP A 202 -0.02 -10.57 -2.79
CA ASP A 202 1.39 -10.72 -2.41
C ASP A 202 2.26 -10.95 -3.65
N LEU A 203 3.11 -9.99 -3.97
CA LEU A 203 4.06 -10.06 -5.07
C LEU A 203 5.45 -10.38 -4.52
N TYR A 204 5.95 -11.57 -4.81
CA TYR A 204 7.29 -12.04 -4.39
C TYR A 204 7.61 -11.72 -2.92
N GLY A 205 6.62 -11.83 -2.05
CA GLY A 205 6.76 -11.61 -0.62
C GLY A 205 7.33 -12.81 0.12
N LEU A 206 7.52 -12.60 1.41
CA LEU A 206 8.06 -13.58 2.34
C LEU A 206 6.93 -14.14 3.21
N SER A 207 7.19 -15.30 3.81
CA SER A 207 6.32 -15.89 4.82
C SER A 207 7.11 -16.38 6.03
N ASP A 208 7.85 -17.46 5.90
CA ASP A 208 8.71 -17.98 6.96
C ASP A 208 10.11 -17.34 6.88
N LEU A 209 10.35 -16.33 7.70
CA LEU A 209 11.61 -15.57 7.70
C LEU A 209 12.83 -16.42 8.08
N THR A 210 12.64 -17.58 8.73
CA THR A 210 13.74 -18.49 9.05
C THR A 210 14.22 -19.31 7.86
N ARG A 211 13.47 -19.28 6.75
CA ARG A 211 13.63 -20.14 5.58
C ARG A 211 13.87 -19.38 4.28
N ILE A 212 14.16 -18.09 4.33
CA ILE A 212 14.33 -17.25 3.12
C ILE A 212 15.41 -17.83 2.20
N GLY A 213 16.47 -18.36 2.74
CA GLY A 213 17.61 -18.88 2.01
C GLY A 213 17.52 -20.37 1.60
N ASP A 214 16.46 -21.11 1.93
CA ASP A 214 16.41 -22.57 1.83
C ASP A 214 16.75 -23.13 0.44
N ASP A 215 16.34 -22.45 -0.64
CA ASP A 215 16.56 -22.91 -2.02
C ASP A 215 17.86 -22.38 -2.64
N TYR A 216 18.67 -21.66 -1.89
CA TYR A 216 19.90 -21.04 -2.38
C TYR A 216 21.14 -21.82 -1.92
N SER A 217 22.31 -21.40 -2.43
CA SER A 217 23.59 -21.98 -2.02
C SER A 217 23.85 -21.81 -0.52
N ALA A 218 24.65 -22.69 0.07
CA ALA A 218 25.04 -22.60 1.48
C ALA A 218 25.66 -21.24 1.86
N GLU A 219 26.30 -20.58 0.93
CA GLU A 219 26.85 -19.21 1.15
C GLU A 219 25.71 -18.20 1.33
N VAL A 220 24.66 -18.26 0.53
CA VAL A 220 23.49 -17.38 0.62
C VAL A 220 22.72 -17.68 1.89
N GLN A 221 22.49 -18.96 2.21
CA GLN A 221 21.84 -19.37 3.46
C GLN A 221 22.57 -18.80 4.69
N LYS A 222 23.90 -18.86 4.71
CA LYS A 222 24.71 -18.29 5.80
C LYS A 222 24.55 -16.77 5.92
N LYS A 223 24.34 -16.05 4.80
CA LYS A 223 24.05 -14.60 4.85
C LYS A 223 22.71 -14.31 5.53
N HIS A 224 21.67 -15.08 5.21
CA HIS A 224 20.35 -14.97 5.86
C HIS A 224 20.36 -15.38 7.34
N GLU A 225 21.28 -16.25 7.76
CA GLU A 225 21.45 -16.65 9.15
C GLU A 225 22.31 -15.68 9.98
N SER A 226 22.82 -14.61 9.36
CA SER A 226 23.67 -13.64 10.06
C SER A 226 22.87 -12.62 10.88
N ALA A 227 23.49 -12.06 11.92
CA ALA A 227 22.90 -10.97 12.71
C ALA A 227 22.69 -9.67 11.90
N GLY A 228 23.41 -9.51 10.77
CA GLY A 228 23.26 -8.38 9.86
C GLY A 228 22.21 -8.58 8.77
N ALA A 229 21.55 -9.74 8.70
CA ALA A 229 20.47 -9.96 7.78
C ALA A 229 19.28 -9.04 8.09
N THR A 230 18.63 -8.54 7.05
CA THR A 230 17.55 -7.55 7.23
C THR A 230 16.33 -8.13 7.94
N GLU A 231 16.03 -9.41 7.74
CA GLU A 231 15.00 -10.16 8.47
C GLU A 231 15.33 -10.35 9.95
N ALA A 232 16.63 -10.51 10.29
CA ALA A 232 17.06 -10.54 11.67
C ALA A 232 16.86 -9.16 12.34
N LEU A 233 17.27 -8.09 11.69
CA LEU A 233 17.04 -6.72 12.19
C LEU A 233 15.53 -6.41 12.31
N TRP A 234 14.73 -6.91 11.40
CA TRP A 234 13.28 -6.72 11.40
C TRP A 234 12.58 -7.37 12.60
N VAL A 235 13.00 -8.56 12.99
CA VAL A 235 12.39 -9.30 14.10
C VAL A 235 13.12 -9.04 15.42
N ASN A 236 14.45 -9.16 15.41
CA ASN A 236 15.27 -9.08 16.61
C ASN A 236 15.53 -7.63 17.05
N GLY A 237 15.51 -6.69 16.10
CA GLY A 237 16.03 -5.35 16.31
C GLY A 237 17.56 -5.33 16.40
N SER A 238 18.13 -4.18 16.74
CA SER A 238 19.57 -4.04 16.90
C SER A 238 20.00 -4.41 18.34
N PRO A 239 20.97 -5.32 18.53
CA PRO A 239 21.44 -5.74 19.87
C PRO A 239 21.94 -4.57 20.73
N VAL A 240 22.63 -3.60 20.12
CA VAL A 240 23.11 -2.37 20.82
C VAL A 240 21.97 -1.60 21.47
N PHE A 241 20.75 -1.83 21.02
CA PHE A 241 19.56 -1.11 21.46
C PHE A 241 18.52 -2.01 22.14
N GLY A 242 18.97 -3.11 22.72
CA GLY A 242 18.11 -4.04 23.46
C GLY A 242 17.39 -5.05 22.57
N GLY A 243 17.85 -5.22 21.32
CA GLY A 243 17.41 -6.32 20.47
C GLY A 243 18.07 -7.65 20.85
N VAL A 244 17.63 -8.73 20.20
CA VAL A 244 18.22 -10.08 20.37
C VAL A 244 19.50 -10.18 19.53
N ASP A 245 20.61 -10.63 20.14
CA ASP A 245 21.85 -10.86 19.40
C ASP A 245 21.77 -12.14 18.57
N GLY A 246 22.30 -12.07 17.34
CA GLY A 246 22.33 -13.19 16.41
C GLY A 246 21.36 -13.02 15.22
N GLY A 247 21.35 -14.02 14.34
CA GLY A 247 20.46 -14.09 13.18
C GLY A 247 19.01 -14.37 13.56
N ILE A 248 18.17 -14.51 12.55
CA ILE A 248 16.72 -14.74 12.74
C ILE A 248 16.43 -15.98 13.59
N LYS A 249 17.24 -17.04 13.48
CA LYS A 249 17.10 -18.29 14.23
C LYS A 249 17.49 -18.17 15.71
N ALA A 250 18.11 -17.06 16.12
CA ALA A 250 18.41 -16.77 17.54
C ALA A 250 17.16 -16.34 18.32
N ASN A 251 16.07 -15.99 17.64
CA ASN A 251 14.81 -15.59 18.25
C ASN A 251 13.64 -16.37 17.62
N PRO A 252 13.51 -17.67 17.92
CA PRO A 252 12.47 -18.49 17.29
C PRO A 252 11.05 -18.02 17.62
N GLU A 253 10.80 -17.52 18.84
CA GLU A 253 9.48 -17.01 19.22
C GLU A 253 9.13 -15.74 18.44
N GLY A 254 10.07 -14.82 18.26
CA GLY A 254 9.89 -13.62 17.45
C GLY A 254 9.71 -13.94 15.98
N ALA A 255 10.44 -14.92 15.44
CA ALA A 255 10.30 -15.37 14.07
C ALA A 255 8.94 -16.03 13.83
N GLU A 256 8.46 -16.81 14.78
CA GLU A 256 7.14 -17.44 14.74
C GLU A 256 6.03 -16.38 14.79
N ALA A 257 6.13 -15.41 15.69
CA ALA A 257 5.19 -14.29 15.78
C ALA A 257 5.17 -13.43 14.51
N ALA A 258 6.27 -13.40 13.76
CA ALA A 258 6.39 -12.68 12.50
C ALA A 258 6.01 -13.51 11.24
N ASN A 259 5.48 -14.72 11.41
CA ASN A 259 5.11 -15.60 10.30
C ASN A 259 3.61 -15.52 9.98
N PRO A 260 3.19 -15.01 8.80
CA PRO A 260 1.78 -14.88 8.42
C PRO A 260 1.02 -16.22 8.42
N ILE A 261 1.71 -17.35 8.27
CA ILE A 261 1.09 -18.68 8.25
C ILE A 261 0.39 -18.99 9.58
N HIS A 262 0.94 -18.51 10.70
CA HIS A 262 0.39 -18.77 12.05
C HIS A 262 -0.91 -18.02 12.33
N TYR A 263 -1.23 -16.99 11.55
CA TYR A 263 -2.45 -16.19 11.71
C TYR A 263 -3.59 -16.60 10.77
N ILE A 264 -3.37 -17.62 9.94
CA ILE A 264 -4.42 -18.08 9.01
C ILE A 264 -5.63 -18.58 9.79
N SER A 265 -6.77 -17.98 9.53
CA SER A 265 -8.05 -18.32 10.15
C SER A 265 -9.19 -18.22 9.12
N LYS A 266 -10.40 -18.55 9.51
CA LYS A 266 -11.58 -18.45 8.64
C LYS A 266 -11.90 -17.00 8.20
N THR A 267 -11.34 -16.03 8.90
CA THR A 267 -11.51 -14.60 8.60
C THR A 267 -10.38 -14.03 7.74
N SER A 268 -9.35 -14.83 7.43
CA SER A 268 -8.26 -14.42 6.54
C SER A 268 -8.79 -14.03 5.17
N ALA A 269 -8.24 -12.95 4.60
CA ALA A 269 -8.66 -12.46 3.30
C ALA A 269 -8.29 -13.45 2.17
N PRO A 270 -9.11 -13.55 1.11
CA PRO A 270 -8.70 -14.19 -0.15
C PRO A 270 -7.39 -13.61 -0.64
N MET A 271 -6.48 -14.48 -1.15
CA MET A 271 -5.12 -14.04 -1.49
C MET A 271 -4.66 -14.50 -2.87
N LEU A 272 -4.13 -13.55 -3.64
CA LEU A 272 -3.35 -13.81 -4.84
C LEU A 272 -1.86 -13.71 -4.49
N LEU A 273 -1.09 -14.75 -4.82
CA LEU A 273 0.35 -14.77 -4.65
C LEU A 273 1.02 -14.87 -6.03
N MET A 274 2.04 -14.08 -6.27
CA MET A 274 2.79 -14.14 -7.52
C MET A 274 4.28 -14.13 -7.23
N HIS A 275 5.07 -14.98 -7.90
CA HIS A 275 6.52 -15.04 -7.68
C HIS A 275 7.27 -15.25 -9.00
N GLY A 276 8.46 -14.64 -9.12
CA GLY A 276 9.32 -14.80 -10.29
C GLY A 276 10.12 -16.10 -10.23
N THR A 277 10.23 -16.83 -11.34
CA THR A 277 10.98 -18.09 -11.37
C THR A 277 12.50 -17.90 -11.36
N ALA A 278 12.98 -16.67 -11.62
CA ALA A 278 14.39 -16.30 -11.59
C ALA A 278 14.72 -15.36 -10.41
N ASP A 279 13.89 -15.36 -9.38
CA ASP A 279 14.14 -14.57 -8.17
C ASP A 279 15.35 -15.13 -7.41
N THR A 280 16.36 -14.29 -7.18
CA THR A 280 17.60 -14.64 -6.47
C THR A 280 17.72 -13.92 -5.11
N VAL A 281 16.69 -13.19 -4.70
CA VAL A 281 16.65 -12.44 -3.44
C VAL A 281 15.73 -13.11 -2.42
N VAL A 282 14.52 -13.44 -2.85
CA VAL A 282 13.54 -14.17 -2.04
C VAL A 282 13.13 -15.42 -2.81
N SER A 283 13.32 -16.60 -2.20
CA SER A 283 12.98 -17.86 -2.86
C SER A 283 11.49 -17.93 -3.20
N PRO A 284 11.13 -18.44 -4.39
CA PRO A 284 9.75 -18.75 -4.74
C PRO A 284 9.06 -19.72 -3.78
N SER A 285 9.80 -20.46 -2.99
CA SER A 285 9.23 -21.31 -1.93
C SER A 285 8.50 -20.52 -0.85
N GLN A 286 8.86 -19.25 -0.64
CA GLN A 286 8.20 -18.40 0.36
C GLN A 286 6.71 -18.22 0.06
N THR A 287 6.35 -17.85 -1.17
CA THR A 287 4.95 -17.75 -1.57
C THR A 287 4.29 -19.14 -1.71
N ASP A 288 5.05 -20.22 -1.94
CA ASP A 288 4.51 -21.58 -1.95
C ASP A 288 4.09 -22.04 -0.55
N LEU A 289 4.94 -21.83 0.45
CA LEU A 289 4.63 -22.14 1.85
C LEU A 289 3.32 -21.49 2.30
N LEU A 290 3.17 -20.19 2.04
CA LEU A 290 1.94 -19.48 2.37
C LEU A 290 0.74 -20.00 1.57
N PHE A 291 0.89 -20.23 0.26
CA PHE A 291 -0.15 -20.76 -0.60
C PHE A 291 -0.67 -22.12 -0.13
N GLN A 292 0.22 -23.06 0.17
CA GLN A 292 -0.15 -24.38 0.69
C GLN A 292 -0.89 -24.28 2.04
N ALA A 293 -0.43 -23.39 2.93
CA ALA A 293 -1.08 -23.15 4.21
C ALA A 293 -2.49 -22.55 4.05
N LEU A 294 -2.67 -21.56 3.16
CA LEU A 294 -3.97 -20.99 2.83
C LEU A 294 -4.93 -22.04 2.27
N ARG A 295 -4.46 -22.87 1.33
CA ARG A 295 -5.24 -23.98 0.76
C ARG A 295 -5.66 -25.01 1.80
N LYS A 296 -4.75 -25.40 2.68
CA LYS A 296 -5.03 -26.34 3.79
C LYS A 296 -6.13 -25.82 4.72
N ASN A 297 -6.20 -24.50 4.90
CA ASN A 297 -7.20 -23.83 5.72
C ASN A 297 -8.45 -23.39 4.93
N HIS A 298 -8.59 -23.81 3.67
CA HIS A 298 -9.72 -23.49 2.80
C HIS A 298 -9.91 -21.99 2.52
N ILE A 299 -8.83 -21.20 2.61
CA ILE A 299 -8.87 -19.79 2.23
C ILE A 299 -8.77 -19.69 0.70
N PRO A 300 -9.70 -18.96 0.03
CA PRO A 300 -9.63 -18.75 -1.41
C PRO A 300 -8.29 -18.14 -1.80
N SER A 301 -7.51 -18.87 -2.60
CA SER A 301 -6.16 -18.42 -2.99
C SER A 301 -5.78 -18.91 -4.37
N LYS A 302 -5.00 -18.06 -5.08
CA LYS A 302 -4.37 -18.40 -6.35
C LYS A 302 -2.89 -18.10 -6.27
N ARG A 303 -2.06 -18.88 -6.96
CA ARG A 303 -0.62 -18.62 -7.06
C ARG A 303 -0.18 -18.69 -8.51
N TYR A 304 0.59 -17.67 -8.95
CA TYR A 304 1.22 -17.63 -10.26
C TYR A 304 2.73 -17.60 -10.15
N LEU A 305 3.41 -18.31 -11.03
CA LEU A 305 4.84 -18.18 -11.26
C LEU A 305 5.07 -17.38 -12.55
N VAL A 306 5.69 -16.20 -12.42
CA VAL A 306 6.03 -15.34 -13.55
C VAL A 306 7.36 -15.83 -14.12
N LYS A 307 7.28 -16.53 -15.26
CA LYS A 307 8.42 -17.19 -15.87
C LYS A 307 9.50 -16.20 -16.28
N GLY A 308 10.73 -16.42 -15.80
CA GLY A 308 11.88 -15.57 -16.09
C GLY A 308 11.94 -14.26 -15.31
N ALA A 309 10.93 -13.92 -14.52
CA ALA A 309 10.95 -12.74 -13.68
C ALA A 309 11.90 -12.91 -12.50
N ALA A 310 12.69 -11.87 -12.22
CA ALA A 310 13.52 -11.73 -11.04
C ALA A 310 12.73 -11.08 -9.87
N HIS A 311 13.42 -10.72 -8.79
CA HIS A 311 12.88 -9.99 -7.65
C HIS A 311 12.52 -8.56 -8.03
N GLY A 312 11.29 -8.31 -8.47
CA GLY A 312 10.89 -7.02 -9.05
C GLY A 312 11.32 -6.85 -10.51
N GLY A 313 11.31 -5.62 -11.00
CA GLY A 313 11.75 -5.25 -12.35
C GLY A 313 10.64 -5.27 -13.40
N ILE A 314 11.04 -5.33 -14.66
CA ILE A 314 10.18 -5.02 -15.80
C ILE A 314 9.00 -5.98 -15.97
N TYR A 315 9.15 -7.26 -15.67
CA TYR A 315 8.09 -8.25 -15.80
C TYR A 315 6.85 -7.92 -14.96
N TRP A 316 7.05 -7.29 -13.81
CA TRP A 316 5.99 -6.97 -12.87
C TRP A 316 5.11 -5.78 -13.27
N ASN A 317 5.52 -5.08 -14.34
CA ASN A 317 4.82 -3.93 -14.89
C ASN A 317 4.25 -4.21 -16.29
N GLN A 318 4.20 -5.49 -16.71
CA GLN A 318 3.57 -5.88 -17.96
C GLN A 318 2.06 -6.03 -17.80
N GLU A 319 1.33 -5.75 -18.88
CA GLU A 319 -0.13 -5.74 -18.91
C GLU A 319 -0.73 -7.05 -18.39
N GLU A 320 -0.18 -8.20 -18.77
CA GLU A 320 -0.66 -9.51 -18.33
C GLU A 320 -0.59 -9.70 -16.80
N VAL A 321 0.44 -9.17 -16.16
CA VAL A 321 0.59 -9.23 -14.71
C VAL A 321 -0.37 -8.25 -14.02
N LEU A 322 -0.44 -7.02 -14.54
CA LEU A 322 -1.30 -5.95 -14.01
C LEU A 322 -2.78 -6.32 -14.14
N ASP A 323 -3.17 -6.94 -15.25
CA ASP A 323 -4.56 -7.39 -15.50
C ASP A 323 -4.95 -8.55 -14.58
N ILE A 324 -4.06 -9.51 -14.31
CA ILE A 324 -4.31 -10.59 -13.34
C ILE A 324 -4.57 -10.01 -11.94
N ILE A 325 -3.77 -9.02 -11.53
CA ILE A 325 -3.93 -8.33 -10.24
C ILE A 325 -5.27 -7.60 -10.19
N THR A 326 -5.59 -6.85 -11.24
CA THR A 326 -6.85 -6.09 -11.34
C THR A 326 -8.06 -7.01 -11.35
N ALA A 327 -8.06 -8.06 -12.17
CA ALA A 327 -9.14 -9.05 -12.24
C ALA A 327 -9.35 -9.78 -10.89
N PHE A 328 -8.28 -10.01 -10.13
CA PHE A 328 -8.40 -10.57 -8.79
C PHE A 328 -9.12 -9.59 -7.86
N PHE A 329 -8.72 -8.33 -7.82
CA PHE A 329 -9.42 -7.33 -7.02
C PHE A 329 -10.86 -7.12 -7.45
N ASP A 330 -11.13 -7.09 -8.76
CA ASP A 330 -12.50 -6.97 -9.30
C ASP A 330 -13.42 -8.07 -8.76
N SER A 331 -12.91 -9.28 -8.61
CA SER A 331 -13.68 -10.44 -8.11
C SER A 331 -14.13 -10.30 -6.64
N TYR A 332 -13.48 -9.45 -5.86
CA TYR A 332 -13.76 -9.30 -4.41
C TYR A 332 -14.20 -7.88 -4.00
N LEU A 333 -13.93 -6.87 -4.83
CA LEU A 333 -14.15 -5.48 -4.48
C LEU A 333 -15.19 -4.77 -5.37
N LYS A 334 -15.55 -5.35 -6.52
CA LYS A 334 -16.60 -4.84 -7.41
C LYS A 334 -17.79 -5.79 -7.46
#